data_6506ec8bf83ec37354de273b2850bb0c
#
_entry.id   6506ec8bf83ec37354de273b2850bb0c
#
_cell.length_a   1.000
_cell.length_b   1.000
_cell.length_c   1.000
_cell.angle_alpha   90.00
_cell.angle_beta   90.00
_cell.angle_gamma   90.00
#
_symmetry.space_group_name_H-M   'P 1'
#
loop_
_entity.id
_entity.type
_entity.pdbx_description
1 polymer ?
#
loop_
_entity_poly.entity_id
_entity_poly.type
_entity_poly.pdbx_seq_one_letter_code
_entity_poly.pdbx_strand_id
1 'polypeptide(L)'
;MKTLVTCIGLLFSAMSMTAQTNPQPGYIITNENDTIRGTIDYLNDFRNMHTCHFRADGAQDFQKYKPGEIKGYRLTNNGIFYVTRTFAVGNTEQTIFAEYLLKGGVSLYYARDAHTQYYYWVDEDGKVARMACDGEKASIPADENTTRKKRIVEVSQMLRKSPDAQKRLWKTNYSTTDLVDLTREYDEAYCTDAGECVQFVFDSQKKFGLKVRFRIEAGVDFNTVRNKHYTGENWIETSCATPYLGIGADFQIPRFSKGLSLEALLTVNKKSGSEEETDYLQKVTAMHFEYYDLALQLGLNYKFLPQHRVSPFIRGGFALNEMLGIETENMNHYKIGHNDQDFRTRLGMGFYIGGGADIAIGSHSLRIVANYLTHNNDDMAILTKSKAFTIGLGFCF
;
A
#
# COMPACT_ATOMS: atom_id res chain seq x y z
N MET A 1 -17.18 28.54 -12.34
CA MET A 1 -17.28 27.34 -11.50
C MET A 1 -17.97 26.14 -12.20
N LYS A 2 -19.17 26.29 -12.79
CA LYS A 2 -19.89 25.17 -13.44
C LYS A 2 -19.09 24.51 -14.59
N THR A 3 -18.44 25.28 -15.43
CA THR A 3 -17.58 24.78 -16.55
C THR A 3 -16.36 24.02 -16.07
N LEU A 4 -15.72 24.43 -14.98
CA LEU A 4 -14.56 23.74 -14.41
C LEU A 4 -14.96 22.38 -13.83
N VAL A 5 -16.09 22.29 -13.15
CA VAL A 5 -16.63 21.04 -12.61
C VAL A 5 -17.02 20.07 -13.72
N THR A 6 -17.57 20.58 -14.84
CA THR A 6 -17.91 19.75 -16.01
C THR A 6 -16.67 19.22 -16.71
N CYS A 7 -15.60 20.03 -16.85
CA CYS A 7 -14.33 19.58 -17.43
C CYS A 7 -13.62 18.54 -16.54
N ILE A 8 -13.67 18.69 -15.22
CA ILE A 8 -13.13 17.70 -14.27
C ILE A 8 -13.95 16.41 -14.35
N GLY A 9 -15.27 16.49 -14.43
CA GLY A 9 -16.14 15.32 -14.60
C GLY A 9 -15.90 14.56 -15.90
N LEU A 10 -15.64 15.26 -17.00
CA LEU A 10 -15.32 14.65 -18.31
C LEU A 10 -13.90 14.03 -18.32
N LEU A 11 -12.94 14.62 -17.61
CA LEU A 11 -11.60 14.02 -17.42
C LEU A 11 -11.67 12.75 -16.58
N PHE A 12 -12.49 12.71 -15.53
CA PHE A 12 -12.71 11.51 -14.72
C PHE A 12 -13.42 10.40 -15.49
N SER A 13 -14.38 10.72 -16.34
CA SER A 13 -15.09 9.71 -17.16
C SER A 13 -14.22 9.12 -18.28
N ALA A 14 -13.28 9.90 -18.83
CA ALA A 14 -12.31 9.40 -19.82
C ALA A 14 -11.22 8.49 -19.21
N MET A 15 -10.90 8.67 -17.90
CA MET A 15 -9.93 7.84 -17.19
C MET A 15 -10.48 6.48 -16.72
N SER A 16 -11.80 6.27 -16.74
CA SER A 16 -12.44 5.05 -16.24
C SER A 16 -12.28 3.85 -17.20
N MET A 17 -11.72 4.01 -18.38
CA MET A 17 -11.69 2.96 -19.42
C MET A 17 -10.35 2.21 -19.57
N THR A 18 -9.29 2.59 -18.88
CA THR A 18 -8.10 1.74 -18.84
C THR A 18 -8.19 0.84 -17.62
N ALA A 19 -8.83 -0.33 -17.77
CA ALA A 19 -8.65 -1.41 -16.81
C ALA A 19 -7.15 -1.59 -16.59
N GLN A 20 -6.71 -1.48 -15.31
CA GLN A 20 -5.30 -1.64 -14.96
C GLN A 20 -4.83 -3.00 -15.40
N THR A 21 -4.12 -3.06 -16.50
CA THR A 21 -3.43 -4.25 -16.94
C THR A 21 -2.04 -4.28 -16.32
N ASN A 22 -1.67 -5.44 -15.78
CA ASN A 22 -0.34 -5.72 -15.26
C ASN A 22 0.28 -6.87 -16.04
N PRO A 23 0.62 -6.64 -17.34
CA PRO A 23 1.11 -7.69 -18.19
C PRO A 23 2.47 -8.21 -17.71
N GLN A 24 2.55 -9.52 -17.50
CA GLN A 24 3.75 -10.24 -17.11
C GLN A 24 4.03 -11.33 -18.14
N PRO A 25 5.29 -11.56 -18.54
CA PRO A 25 5.63 -12.69 -19.37
C PRO A 25 5.35 -14.00 -18.65
N GLY A 26 4.80 -14.97 -19.37
CA GLY A 26 4.42 -16.25 -18.80
C GLY A 26 3.97 -17.24 -19.85
N TYR A 27 3.34 -18.30 -19.41
CA TYR A 27 2.77 -19.32 -20.28
C TYR A 27 1.57 -20.00 -19.60
N ILE A 28 0.69 -20.54 -20.40
CA ILE A 28 -0.38 -21.45 -19.98
C ILE A 28 -0.02 -22.88 -20.34
N ILE A 29 -0.57 -23.83 -19.58
CA ILE A 29 -0.50 -25.27 -19.85
C ILE A 29 -1.92 -25.73 -20.16
N THR A 30 -2.14 -26.19 -21.38
CA THR A 30 -3.45 -26.68 -21.82
C THR A 30 -3.79 -28.02 -21.17
N ASN A 31 -5.03 -28.46 -21.34
CA ASN A 31 -5.45 -29.78 -20.85
C ASN A 31 -4.75 -30.94 -21.57
N GLU A 32 -4.25 -30.71 -22.78
CA GLU A 32 -3.47 -31.64 -23.60
C GLU A 32 -1.98 -31.68 -23.21
N ASN A 33 -1.54 -30.89 -22.24
CA ASN A 33 -0.16 -30.68 -21.77
C ASN A 33 0.70 -29.78 -22.69
N ASP A 34 0.11 -29.07 -23.63
CA ASP A 34 0.83 -28.14 -24.46
C ASP A 34 1.13 -26.86 -23.67
N THR A 35 2.32 -26.32 -23.88
CA THR A 35 2.75 -25.06 -23.27
C THR A 35 2.70 -23.93 -24.30
N ILE A 36 1.82 -22.96 -24.08
CA ILE A 36 1.67 -21.78 -24.96
C ILE A 36 2.26 -20.58 -24.26
N ARG A 37 3.31 -19.98 -24.85
CA ARG A 37 3.98 -18.78 -24.34
C ARG A 37 3.21 -17.52 -24.68
N GLY A 38 3.38 -16.49 -23.82
CA GLY A 38 2.69 -15.22 -24.02
C GLY A 38 2.77 -14.32 -22.81
N THR A 39 1.76 -13.50 -22.68
CA THR A 39 1.63 -12.49 -21.63
C THR A 39 0.41 -12.78 -20.76
N ILE A 40 0.58 -12.78 -19.45
CA ILE A 40 -0.49 -12.95 -18.46
C ILE A 40 -0.74 -11.59 -17.81
N ASP A 41 -1.99 -11.16 -17.77
CA ASP A 41 -2.38 -9.98 -17.03
C ASP A 41 -2.58 -10.35 -15.55
N TYR A 42 -1.55 -10.05 -14.75
CA TYR A 42 -1.55 -10.36 -13.32
C TYR A 42 -2.32 -9.28 -12.55
N LEU A 43 -3.51 -9.58 -12.10
CA LEU A 43 -4.39 -8.65 -11.40
C LEU A 43 -4.06 -8.60 -9.88
N ASN A 44 -4.46 -9.63 -9.17
CA ASN A 44 -4.11 -9.90 -7.78
C ASN A 44 -4.37 -11.38 -7.49
N ASP A 45 -3.88 -11.88 -6.36
CA ASP A 45 -3.99 -13.31 -6.04
C ASP A 45 -5.42 -13.83 -6.05
N PHE A 46 -6.35 -13.08 -5.48
CA PHE A 46 -7.75 -13.48 -5.43
C PHE A 46 -8.38 -13.60 -6.83
N ARG A 47 -8.15 -12.61 -7.70
CA ARG A 47 -8.68 -12.67 -9.09
C ARG A 47 -7.97 -13.72 -9.91
N ASN A 48 -6.67 -13.86 -9.74
CA ASN A 48 -5.87 -14.84 -10.47
C ASN A 48 -6.21 -16.29 -10.10
N MET A 49 -6.74 -16.53 -8.91
CA MET A 49 -7.29 -17.84 -8.54
C MET A 49 -8.57 -18.22 -9.31
N HIS A 50 -9.32 -17.24 -9.76
CA HIS A 50 -10.61 -17.48 -10.43
C HIS A 50 -10.55 -17.31 -11.94
N THR A 51 -9.56 -16.54 -12.44
CA THR A 51 -9.47 -16.26 -13.88
C THR A 51 -8.03 -15.97 -14.29
N CYS A 52 -7.55 -16.64 -15.33
CA CYS A 52 -6.31 -16.31 -16.00
C CYS A 52 -6.62 -15.46 -17.25
N HIS A 53 -6.08 -14.25 -17.30
CA HIS A 53 -6.14 -13.41 -18.51
C HIS A 53 -4.82 -13.58 -19.25
N PHE A 54 -4.85 -14.28 -20.38
CA PHE A 54 -3.68 -14.65 -21.16
C PHE A 54 -3.79 -14.17 -22.59
N ARG A 55 -2.67 -13.70 -23.14
CA ARG A 55 -2.51 -13.33 -24.54
C ARG A 55 -1.30 -14.07 -25.09
N ALA A 56 -1.54 -14.95 -26.07
CA ALA A 56 -0.46 -15.68 -26.74
C ALA A 56 0.46 -14.72 -27.51
N ASP A 57 1.73 -15.12 -27.68
CA ASP A 57 2.67 -14.35 -28.49
C ASP A 57 2.14 -14.19 -29.92
N GLY A 58 2.11 -12.94 -30.40
CA GLY A 58 1.55 -12.59 -31.70
C GLY A 58 0.04 -12.33 -31.73
N ALA A 59 -0.71 -12.63 -30.67
CA ALA A 59 -2.13 -12.28 -30.57
C ALA A 59 -2.34 -10.82 -30.13
N GLN A 60 -3.46 -10.21 -30.51
CA GLN A 60 -3.79 -8.83 -30.15
C GLN A 60 -4.53 -8.76 -28.81
N ASP A 61 -5.44 -9.70 -28.55
CA ASP A 61 -6.37 -9.65 -27.44
C ASP A 61 -6.06 -10.66 -26.33
N PHE A 62 -6.43 -10.30 -25.11
CA PHE A 62 -6.40 -11.20 -23.97
C PHE A 62 -7.61 -12.12 -23.97
N GLN A 63 -7.36 -13.42 -23.85
CA GLN A 63 -8.37 -14.44 -23.59
C GLN A 63 -8.49 -14.70 -22.09
N LYS A 64 -9.70 -15.06 -21.66
CA LYS A 64 -9.99 -15.39 -20.25
C LYS A 64 -10.15 -16.90 -20.13
N TYR A 65 -9.37 -17.49 -19.24
CA TYR A 65 -9.48 -18.91 -18.91
C TYR A 65 -9.96 -19.07 -17.48
N LYS A 66 -10.94 -19.95 -17.29
CA LYS A 66 -11.41 -20.36 -15.96
C LYS A 66 -10.68 -21.62 -15.50
N PRO A 67 -10.67 -21.90 -14.17
CA PRO A 67 -10.17 -23.16 -13.66
C PRO A 67 -10.89 -24.36 -14.31
N GLY A 68 -10.11 -25.36 -14.80
CA GLY A 68 -10.61 -26.49 -15.57
C GLY A 68 -10.50 -26.34 -17.08
N GLU A 69 -10.48 -25.14 -17.63
CA GLU A 69 -10.26 -24.89 -19.06
C GLU A 69 -8.79 -25.05 -19.46
N ILE A 70 -7.88 -24.85 -18.52
CA ILE A 70 -6.44 -25.11 -18.64
C ILE A 70 -5.93 -25.80 -17.38
N LYS A 71 -4.84 -26.57 -17.48
CA LYS A 71 -4.19 -27.22 -16.33
C LYS A 71 -3.58 -26.21 -15.38
N GLY A 72 -3.06 -25.12 -15.91
CA GLY A 72 -2.44 -24.09 -15.12
C GLY A 72 -1.72 -23.03 -15.95
N TYR A 73 -1.08 -22.09 -15.26
CA TYR A 73 -0.29 -21.04 -15.87
C TYR A 73 0.82 -20.56 -14.96
N ARG A 74 1.92 -20.09 -15.53
CA ARG A 74 3.09 -19.66 -14.79
C ARG A 74 3.59 -18.31 -15.26
N LEU A 75 3.93 -17.47 -14.29
CA LEU A 75 4.60 -16.18 -14.50
C LEU A 75 6.12 -16.41 -14.48
N THR A 76 6.82 -16.02 -15.55
CA THR A 76 8.26 -16.28 -15.65
C THR A 76 9.12 -15.31 -14.86
N ASN A 77 8.64 -14.08 -14.61
CA ASN A 77 9.41 -13.05 -13.89
C ASN A 77 9.59 -13.33 -12.39
N ASN A 78 8.60 -13.95 -11.76
CA ASN A 78 8.58 -14.17 -10.32
C ASN A 78 8.40 -15.65 -9.96
N GLY A 79 8.27 -16.53 -10.96
CA GLY A 79 8.13 -17.96 -10.79
C GLY A 79 6.79 -18.43 -10.23
N ILE A 80 5.80 -17.55 -10.04
CA ILE A 80 4.48 -17.91 -9.50
C ILE A 80 3.81 -18.88 -10.46
N PHE A 81 3.38 -20.02 -9.93
CA PHE A 81 2.74 -21.08 -10.68
C PHE A 81 1.35 -21.37 -10.12
N TYR A 82 0.35 -21.25 -10.94
CA TYR A 82 -1.05 -21.58 -10.63
C TYR A 82 -1.45 -22.84 -11.36
N VAL A 83 -2.10 -23.74 -10.65
CA VAL A 83 -2.62 -25.01 -11.22
C VAL A 83 -4.09 -25.18 -10.86
N THR A 84 -4.87 -25.75 -11.79
CA THR A 84 -6.26 -26.10 -11.53
C THR A 84 -6.33 -27.18 -10.46
N ARG A 85 -7.05 -26.91 -9.37
CA ARG A 85 -7.33 -27.81 -8.27
C ARG A 85 -8.71 -27.56 -7.72
N THR A 86 -9.34 -28.62 -7.21
CA THR A 86 -10.58 -28.50 -6.44
C THR A 86 -10.25 -28.64 -4.97
N PHE A 87 -10.50 -27.57 -4.19
CA PHE A 87 -10.25 -27.51 -2.77
C PHE A 87 -11.43 -26.90 -2.03
N ALA A 88 -11.55 -27.22 -0.75
CA ALA A 88 -12.48 -26.55 0.14
C ALA A 88 -11.96 -25.16 0.50
N VAL A 89 -12.53 -24.10 -0.06
CA VAL A 89 -12.27 -22.69 0.28
C VAL A 89 -13.43 -22.20 1.14
N GLY A 90 -13.14 -21.82 2.39
CA GLY A 90 -14.20 -21.66 3.37
C GLY A 90 -14.91 -22.98 3.65
N ASN A 91 -16.21 -22.99 3.48
CA ASN A 91 -17.07 -24.16 3.69
C ASN A 91 -17.56 -24.81 2.38
N THR A 92 -17.06 -24.37 1.23
CA THR A 92 -17.50 -24.87 -0.09
C THR A 92 -16.33 -25.41 -0.89
N GLU A 93 -16.54 -26.52 -1.59
CA GLU A 93 -15.59 -26.98 -2.60
C GLU A 93 -15.65 -26.10 -3.83
N GLN A 94 -14.49 -25.65 -4.29
CA GLN A 94 -14.34 -24.78 -5.44
C GLN A 94 -13.20 -25.26 -6.32
N THR A 95 -13.42 -25.28 -7.60
CA THR A 95 -12.35 -25.48 -8.59
C THR A 95 -11.70 -24.11 -8.85
N ILE A 96 -10.42 -23.99 -8.51
CA ILE A 96 -9.65 -22.78 -8.54
C ILE A 96 -8.29 -22.99 -9.20
N PHE A 97 -7.64 -21.91 -9.59
CA PHE A 97 -6.21 -21.89 -9.85
C PHE A 97 -5.47 -21.72 -8.51
N ALA A 98 -5.17 -22.84 -7.86
CA ALA A 98 -4.38 -22.81 -6.63
C ALA A 98 -2.92 -22.51 -6.96
N GLU A 99 -2.30 -21.66 -6.15
CA GLU A 99 -0.88 -21.39 -6.29
C GLU A 99 -0.08 -22.60 -5.79
N TYR A 100 0.79 -23.12 -6.67
CA TYR A 100 1.65 -24.26 -6.39
C TYR A 100 2.94 -23.77 -5.75
N LEU A 101 3.09 -23.95 -4.46
CA LEU A 101 4.24 -23.46 -3.71
C LEU A 101 5.43 -24.44 -3.78
N LEU A 102 5.19 -25.72 -3.56
CA LEU A 102 6.20 -26.77 -3.60
C LEU A 102 5.62 -28.05 -4.18
N LYS A 103 6.42 -28.75 -5.00
CA LYS A 103 6.17 -30.11 -5.45
C LYS A 103 7.19 -31.03 -4.80
N GLY A 104 6.73 -32.04 -4.12
CA GLY A 104 7.58 -33.03 -3.45
C GLY A 104 6.78 -34.27 -3.06
N GLY A 105 7.30 -35.02 -2.13
CA GLY A 105 6.57 -36.16 -1.53
C GLY A 105 5.26 -35.71 -0.87
N VAL A 106 5.22 -34.46 -0.39
CA VAL A 106 3.99 -33.76 -0.04
C VAL A 106 3.99 -32.41 -0.74
N SER A 107 3.08 -32.23 -1.65
CA SER A 107 2.93 -30.99 -2.39
C SER A 107 2.19 -29.93 -1.58
N LEU A 108 2.67 -28.67 -1.62
CA LEU A 108 2.06 -27.54 -0.92
C LEU A 108 1.40 -26.57 -1.90
N TYR A 109 0.13 -26.27 -1.64
CA TYR A 109 -0.65 -25.30 -2.41
C TYR A 109 -1.17 -24.19 -1.51
N TYR A 110 -1.42 -23.04 -2.12
CA TYR A 110 -1.99 -21.87 -1.47
C TYR A 110 -3.21 -21.35 -2.22
N ALA A 111 -4.20 -20.96 -1.45
CA ALA A 111 -5.38 -20.25 -1.91
C ALA A 111 -5.81 -19.23 -0.86
N ARG A 112 -6.73 -18.34 -1.23
CA ARG A 112 -7.30 -17.36 -0.29
C ARG A 112 -8.71 -16.99 -0.67
N ASP A 113 -9.50 -16.58 0.30
CA ASP A 113 -10.69 -15.78 0.06
C ASP A 113 -10.41 -14.30 0.42
N ALA A 114 -11.47 -13.52 0.63
CA ALA A 114 -11.31 -12.09 0.96
C ALA A 114 -10.58 -11.84 2.29
N HIS A 115 -10.68 -12.78 3.25
CA HIS A 115 -10.23 -12.60 4.63
C HIS A 115 -9.26 -13.67 5.11
N THR A 116 -9.28 -14.86 4.53
CA THR A 116 -8.58 -16.05 5.01
C THR A 116 -7.61 -16.61 3.99
N GLN A 117 -6.45 -17.04 4.45
CA GLN A 117 -5.43 -17.73 3.67
C GLN A 117 -5.52 -19.22 3.98
N TYR A 118 -5.50 -20.05 2.92
CA TYR A 118 -5.60 -21.50 3.02
C TYR A 118 -4.35 -22.13 2.46
N TYR A 119 -3.78 -23.07 3.20
CA TYR A 119 -2.68 -23.92 2.76
C TYR A 119 -3.17 -25.37 2.70
N TYR A 120 -2.79 -26.07 1.63
CA TYR A 120 -3.19 -27.45 1.38
C TYR A 120 -1.95 -28.30 1.15
N TRP A 121 -1.76 -29.29 1.98
CA TRP A 121 -0.78 -30.34 1.76
C TRP A 121 -1.47 -31.49 1.07
N VAL A 122 -0.90 -31.95 -0.04
CA VAL A 122 -1.43 -33.07 -0.83
C VAL A 122 -0.33 -34.10 -0.94
N ASP A 123 -0.57 -35.34 -0.42
CA ASP A 123 0.36 -36.42 -0.53
C ASP A 123 0.24 -37.15 -1.90
N GLU A 124 1.06 -38.19 -2.08
CA GLU A 124 1.11 -38.98 -3.30
C GLU A 124 -0.20 -39.73 -3.58
N ASP A 125 -0.95 -40.09 -2.53
CA ASP A 125 -2.24 -40.78 -2.62
C ASP A 125 -3.39 -39.77 -2.89
N GLY A 126 -3.10 -38.50 -3.00
CA GLY A 126 -4.09 -37.43 -3.22
C GLY A 126 -4.85 -37.01 -1.97
N LYS A 127 -4.45 -37.48 -0.79
CA LYS A 127 -5.05 -37.04 0.46
C LYS A 127 -4.70 -35.57 0.72
N VAL A 128 -5.69 -34.80 1.15
CA VAL A 128 -5.55 -33.37 1.39
C VAL A 128 -5.66 -33.06 2.89
N ALA A 129 -4.69 -32.34 3.43
CA ALA A 129 -4.81 -31.68 4.73
C ALA A 129 -4.83 -30.15 4.51
N ARG A 130 -5.78 -29.47 5.16
CA ARG A 130 -5.98 -28.03 5.01
C ARG A 130 -5.65 -27.31 6.32
N MET A 131 -4.97 -26.17 6.20
CA MET A 131 -4.78 -25.20 7.28
C MET A 131 -5.28 -23.84 6.84
N ALA A 132 -6.12 -23.20 7.63
CA ALA A 132 -6.57 -21.82 7.44
C ALA A 132 -5.80 -20.92 8.41
N CYS A 133 -5.29 -19.82 7.89
CA CYS A 133 -4.52 -18.83 8.63
C CYS A 133 -5.21 -17.48 8.50
N ASP A 134 -5.48 -16.83 9.63
CA ASP A 134 -6.20 -15.55 9.75
C ASP A 134 -7.69 -15.58 9.33
N GLY A 135 -8.58 -15.14 10.21
CA GLY A 135 -10.00 -14.88 9.92
C GLY A 135 -10.99 -15.99 10.26
N GLU A 136 -10.56 -17.20 10.58
CA GLU A 136 -11.50 -18.22 11.13
C GLU A 136 -12.04 -17.83 12.52
N LYS A 137 -11.50 -16.77 13.12
CA LYS A 137 -11.87 -16.32 14.47
C LYS A 137 -13.29 -15.74 14.58
N ALA A 138 -13.88 -15.29 13.48
CA ALA A 138 -15.14 -14.56 13.52
C ALA A 138 -16.40 -15.45 13.53
N SER A 139 -16.27 -16.77 13.27
CA SER A 139 -17.44 -17.65 13.11
C SER A 139 -17.41 -18.98 13.85
N ILE A 140 -16.42 -19.22 14.72
CA ILE A 140 -16.30 -20.50 15.46
C ILE A 140 -16.65 -20.26 16.93
N PRO A 141 -17.71 -20.91 17.46
CA PRO A 141 -17.99 -20.88 18.90
C PRO A 141 -16.83 -21.49 19.69
N ALA A 142 -16.64 -21.05 20.91
CA ALA A 142 -15.76 -21.42 22.03
C ALA A 142 -14.76 -22.61 21.96
N ASP A 143 -14.69 -23.39 20.87
CA ASP A 143 -13.83 -24.58 20.71
C ASP A 143 -12.72 -24.43 19.64
N GLU A 144 -12.28 -23.20 19.44
CA GLU A 144 -11.21 -22.84 18.46
C GLU A 144 -9.93 -23.69 18.63
N ASN A 145 -9.57 -23.97 19.86
CA ASN A 145 -8.36 -24.73 20.17
C ASN A 145 -8.42 -26.19 19.69
N THR A 146 -9.60 -26.81 19.71
CA THR A 146 -9.76 -28.22 19.30
C THR A 146 -9.70 -28.34 17.78
N THR A 147 -10.36 -27.45 17.03
CA THR A 147 -10.32 -27.46 15.55
C THR A 147 -8.92 -27.18 15.03
N ARG A 148 -8.22 -26.18 15.59
CA ARG A 148 -6.83 -25.86 15.23
C ARG A 148 -5.90 -27.05 15.51
N LYS A 149 -5.98 -27.64 16.70
CA LYS A 149 -5.18 -28.80 17.04
C LYS A 149 -5.46 -29.98 16.12
N LYS A 150 -6.72 -30.24 15.77
CA LYS A 150 -7.10 -31.31 14.84
C LYS A 150 -6.43 -31.10 13.47
N ARG A 151 -6.46 -29.90 12.92
CA ARG A 151 -5.82 -29.59 11.63
C ARG A 151 -4.29 -29.69 11.67
N ILE A 152 -3.67 -29.23 12.76
CA ILE A 152 -2.23 -29.42 12.97
C ILE A 152 -1.90 -30.92 13.00
N VAL A 153 -2.71 -31.72 13.65
CA VAL A 153 -2.53 -33.19 13.69
C VAL A 153 -2.67 -33.82 12.30
N GLU A 154 -3.66 -33.39 11.50
CA GLU A 154 -3.84 -33.85 10.12
C GLU A 154 -2.62 -33.57 9.25
N VAL A 155 -2.11 -32.30 9.27
CA VAL A 155 -0.87 -31.93 8.57
C VAL A 155 0.34 -32.70 9.13
N SER A 156 0.44 -32.82 10.46
CA SER A 156 1.51 -33.57 11.11
C SER A 156 1.56 -35.04 10.67
N GLN A 157 0.40 -35.67 10.45
CA GLN A 157 0.32 -37.05 9.92
C GLN A 157 0.86 -37.15 8.48
N MET A 158 0.67 -36.10 7.65
CA MET A 158 1.28 -36.08 6.31
C MET A 158 2.79 -35.95 6.37
N LEU A 159 3.31 -35.21 7.34
CA LEU A 159 4.75 -35.02 7.57
C LEU A 159 5.37 -36.12 8.44
N ARG A 160 4.76 -37.32 8.50
CA ARG A 160 5.15 -38.41 9.43
C ARG A 160 6.55 -38.97 9.23
N LYS A 161 7.12 -38.83 8.02
CA LYS A 161 8.47 -39.29 7.72
C LYS A 161 9.58 -38.40 8.31
N SER A 162 9.25 -37.16 8.71
CA SER A 162 10.19 -36.23 9.36
C SER A 162 9.71 -35.82 10.75
N PRO A 163 10.22 -36.43 11.84
CA PRO A 163 9.87 -36.04 13.21
C PRO A 163 10.22 -34.58 13.54
N ASP A 164 11.25 -34.03 12.89
CA ASP A 164 11.68 -32.65 13.10
C ASP A 164 10.73 -31.65 12.43
N ALA A 165 10.26 -31.92 11.21
CA ALA A 165 9.20 -31.17 10.57
C ALA A 165 7.90 -31.19 11.39
N GLN A 166 7.53 -32.35 11.96
CA GLN A 166 6.38 -32.46 12.84
C GLN A 166 6.52 -31.58 14.10
N LYS A 167 7.66 -31.60 14.78
CA LYS A 167 7.92 -30.75 15.96
C LYS A 167 7.89 -29.27 15.60
N ARG A 168 8.48 -28.90 14.46
CA ARG A 168 8.52 -27.52 13.97
C ARG A 168 7.12 -26.99 13.64
N LEU A 169 6.22 -27.83 13.07
CA LEU A 169 4.85 -27.46 12.75
C LEU A 169 4.08 -26.90 13.95
N TRP A 170 4.29 -27.46 15.15
CA TRP A 170 3.65 -26.98 16.39
C TRP A 170 4.16 -25.63 16.89
N LYS A 171 5.33 -25.19 16.42
CA LYS A 171 6.02 -23.96 16.85
C LYS A 171 6.04 -22.86 15.80
N THR A 172 5.57 -23.16 14.58
CA THR A 172 5.62 -22.23 13.47
C THR A 172 4.58 -21.11 13.60
N ASN A 173 4.87 -19.94 13.01
CA ASN A 173 3.95 -18.81 12.97
C ASN A 173 2.90 -18.90 11.86
N TYR A 174 2.88 -20.01 11.11
CA TYR A 174 1.98 -20.23 9.97
C TYR A 174 2.05 -19.15 8.87
N SER A 175 3.19 -18.48 8.75
CA SER A 175 3.45 -17.64 7.60
C SER A 175 3.72 -18.49 6.34
N THR A 176 3.47 -17.96 5.16
CA THR A 176 3.77 -18.66 3.90
C THR A 176 5.22 -19.14 3.86
N THR A 177 6.16 -18.27 4.30
CA THR A 177 7.59 -18.61 4.33
C THR A 177 7.87 -19.78 5.26
N ASP A 178 7.35 -19.73 6.49
CA ASP A 178 7.58 -20.77 7.47
C ASP A 178 7.01 -22.13 7.02
N LEU A 179 5.82 -22.12 6.39
CA LEU A 179 5.18 -23.33 5.89
C LEU A 179 5.88 -23.90 4.65
N VAL A 180 6.39 -23.02 3.77
CA VAL A 180 7.21 -23.42 2.63
C VAL A 180 8.52 -24.04 3.10
N ASP A 181 9.22 -23.39 4.05
CA ASP A 181 10.50 -23.88 4.57
C ASP A 181 10.34 -25.20 5.33
N LEU A 182 9.25 -25.33 6.08
CA LEU A 182 8.91 -26.59 6.77
C LEU A 182 8.61 -27.74 5.78
N THR A 183 7.85 -27.45 4.71
CA THR A 183 7.54 -28.46 3.70
C THR A 183 8.77 -28.83 2.88
N ARG A 184 9.66 -27.87 2.62
CA ARG A 184 10.95 -28.12 1.95
C ARG A 184 11.84 -29.03 2.80
N GLU A 185 11.98 -28.76 4.08
CA GLU A 185 12.76 -29.59 5.01
C GLU A 185 12.24 -31.05 5.02
N TYR A 186 10.91 -31.24 4.98
CA TYR A 186 10.31 -32.54 4.84
C TYR A 186 10.65 -33.19 3.49
N ASP A 187 10.50 -32.45 2.39
CA ASP A 187 10.75 -32.94 1.03
C ASP A 187 12.24 -33.32 0.82
N GLU A 188 13.17 -32.55 1.37
CA GLU A 188 14.60 -32.85 1.35
C GLU A 188 14.90 -34.20 2.05
N ALA A 189 14.28 -34.44 3.19
CA ALA A 189 14.42 -35.72 3.89
C ALA A 189 13.77 -36.91 3.14
N TYR A 190 12.71 -36.64 2.35
CA TYR A 190 12.00 -37.64 1.56
C TYR A 190 12.73 -37.97 0.25
N CYS A 191 13.26 -36.93 -0.43
CA CYS A 191 13.86 -37.07 -1.75
C CYS A 191 15.20 -37.81 -1.73
N THR A 192 15.86 -37.98 -0.58
CA THR A 192 17.07 -38.77 -0.46
C THR A 192 16.82 -40.26 -0.75
N ASP A 193 15.58 -40.76 -0.58
CA ASP A 193 15.25 -42.18 -0.70
C ASP A 193 14.40 -42.53 -1.95
N ALA A 194 13.79 -41.56 -2.66
CA ALA A 194 12.71 -41.86 -3.61
C ALA A 194 12.88 -41.33 -5.05
N GLY A 195 14.03 -40.79 -5.48
CA GLY A 195 14.22 -40.28 -6.88
C GLY A 195 13.30 -39.09 -7.23
N GLU A 196 13.64 -38.33 -8.24
CA GLU A 196 12.94 -37.18 -8.86
C GLU A 196 11.92 -36.37 -8.02
N CYS A 197 12.36 -35.70 -6.96
CA CYS A 197 11.62 -34.58 -6.40
C CYS A 197 11.95 -33.31 -7.17
N VAL A 198 11.01 -32.81 -7.97
CA VAL A 198 11.15 -31.52 -8.63
C VAL A 198 10.65 -30.47 -7.67
N GLN A 199 11.59 -29.75 -7.06
CA GLN A 199 11.25 -28.60 -6.22
C GLN A 199 11.04 -27.37 -7.13
N PHE A 200 9.87 -26.77 -7.03
CA PHE A 200 9.65 -25.43 -7.51
C PHE A 200 10.15 -24.49 -6.42
N VAL A 201 11.28 -23.83 -6.65
CA VAL A 201 11.82 -22.88 -5.69
C VAL A 201 10.87 -21.68 -5.61
N PHE A 202 10.17 -21.58 -4.50
CA PHE A 202 9.44 -20.39 -4.14
C PHE A 202 10.42 -19.37 -3.58
N ASP A 203 10.67 -18.30 -4.34
CA ASP A 203 11.45 -17.16 -3.85
C ASP A 203 10.51 -16.25 -3.05
N SER A 204 10.40 -16.52 -1.74
CA SER A 204 9.56 -15.74 -0.82
C SER A 204 9.97 -14.26 -0.78
N GLN A 205 11.24 -13.95 -0.98
CA GLN A 205 11.74 -12.58 -0.96
C GLN A 205 11.24 -11.77 -2.17
N LYS A 206 11.08 -12.39 -3.33
CA LYS A 206 10.52 -11.72 -4.51
C LYS A 206 9.01 -11.57 -4.46
N LYS A 207 8.31 -12.44 -3.72
CA LYS A 207 6.84 -12.48 -3.68
C LYS A 207 6.21 -11.47 -2.74
N PHE A 208 6.82 -11.24 -1.60
CA PHE A 208 6.30 -10.38 -0.53
C PHE A 208 7.10 -9.08 -0.37
N GLY A 209 8.01 -8.81 -1.29
CA GLY A 209 8.89 -7.66 -1.21
C GLY A 209 8.12 -6.34 -1.08
N LEU A 210 8.09 -5.82 0.14
CA LEU A 210 7.77 -4.41 0.35
C LEU A 210 8.83 -3.59 -0.40
N LYS A 211 8.39 -2.82 -1.39
CA LYS A 211 9.27 -1.85 -2.04
C LYS A 211 9.14 -0.53 -1.32
N VAL A 212 10.23 -0.10 -0.74
CA VAL A 212 10.33 1.23 -0.14
C VAL A 212 11.12 2.11 -1.08
N ARG A 213 10.56 3.25 -1.42
CA ARG A 213 11.23 4.31 -2.17
C ARG A 213 11.32 5.54 -1.31
N PHE A 214 12.53 6.01 -1.09
CA PHE A 214 12.76 7.27 -0.41
C PHE A 214 12.66 8.43 -1.40
N ARG A 215 12.29 9.60 -0.90
CA ARG A 215 12.26 10.82 -1.70
C ARG A 215 12.69 12.04 -0.90
N ILE A 216 13.26 12.99 -1.60
CA ILE A 216 13.49 14.35 -1.13
C ILE A 216 12.63 15.25 -2.00
N GLU A 217 11.92 16.20 -1.39
CA GLU A 217 11.00 17.10 -2.08
C GLU A 217 11.26 18.54 -1.63
N ALA A 218 11.26 19.46 -2.58
CA ALA A 218 11.39 20.88 -2.31
C ALA A 218 10.42 21.66 -3.18
N GLY A 219 9.92 22.79 -2.69
CA GLY A 219 8.96 23.57 -3.42
C GLY A 219 8.57 24.86 -2.73
N VAL A 220 7.44 25.39 -3.14
CA VAL A 220 6.86 26.61 -2.59
C VAL A 220 5.44 26.33 -2.12
N ASP A 221 5.15 26.79 -0.92
CA ASP A 221 3.83 26.82 -0.32
C ASP A 221 3.22 28.21 -0.44
N PHE A 222 2.10 28.32 -1.09
CA PHE A 222 1.24 29.51 -1.11
C PHE A 222 0.21 29.35 0.01
N ASN A 223 0.51 29.94 1.15
CA ASN A 223 -0.26 29.77 2.39
C ASN A 223 -1.22 30.93 2.59
N THR A 224 -2.41 30.60 3.10
CA THR A 224 -3.31 31.55 3.74
C THR A 224 -3.49 31.10 5.18
N VAL A 225 -3.00 31.89 6.11
CA VAL A 225 -3.05 31.63 7.55
C VAL A 225 -4.09 32.55 8.19
N ARG A 226 -4.99 31.97 8.94
CA ARG A 226 -6.03 32.69 9.69
C ARG A 226 -5.79 32.47 11.17
N ASN A 227 -5.60 33.54 11.90
CA ASN A 227 -5.43 33.52 13.34
C ASN A 227 -6.60 34.25 14.00
N LYS A 228 -7.08 33.69 15.10
CA LYS A 228 -8.10 34.31 15.93
C LYS A 228 -7.68 34.17 17.40
N HIS A 229 -7.57 35.30 18.08
CA HIS A 229 -7.40 35.30 19.54
C HIS A 229 -8.69 34.81 20.22
N TYR A 230 -8.60 33.99 21.25
CA TYR A 230 -9.77 33.38 21.91
C TYR A 230 -10.80 34.41 22.44
N THR A 231 -10.31 35.59 22.85
CA THR A 231 -11.15 36.71 23.32
C THR A 231 -11.50 37.71 22.22
N GLY A 232 -10.98 37.52 20.99
CA GLY A 232 -11.21 38.42 19.87
C GLY A 232 -12.42 37.97 19.04
N GLU A 233 -13.16 38.94 18.45
CA GLU A 233 -14.29 38.63 17.57
C GLU A 233 -13.86 38.35 16.12
N ASN A 234 -12.74 38.90 15.67
CA ASN A 234 -12.31 38.89 14.28
C ASN A 234 -11.18 37.91 13.99
N TRP A 235 -11.18 37.37 12.76
CA TRP A 235 -10.10 36.58 12.22
C TRP A 235 -9.11 37.50 11.49
N ILE A 236 -7.84 37.36 11.79
CA ILE A 236 -6.74 38.02 11.03
C ILE A 236 -6.27 37.02 9.98
N GLU A 237 -6.30 37.43 8.72
CA GLU A 237 -5.94 36.58 7.59
C GLU A 237 -4.70 37.13 6.87
N THR A 238 -3.66 36.32 6.76
CA THR A 238 -2.43 36.68 6.07
C THR A 238 -2.09 35.64 5.03
N SER A 239 -1.65 36.10 3.86
CA SER A 239 -1.18 35.21 2.79
C SER A 239 0.32 35.37 2.59
N CYS A 240 1.04 34.28 2.54
CA CYS A 240 2.48 34.25 2.30
C CYS A 240 2.87 33.12 1.36
N ALA A 241 3.97 33.31 0.65
CA ALA A 241 4.60 32.30 -0.17
C ALA A 241 5.94 31.93 0.47
N THR A 242 6.10 30.68 0.88
CA THR A 242 7.28 30.21 1.62
C THR A 242 7.86 28.95 1.00
N PRO A 243 9.20 28.83 0.91
CA PRO A 243 9.81 27.59 0.48
C PRO A 243 9.60 26.49 1.52
N TYR A 244 9.48 25.24 1.05
CA TYR A 244 9.47 24.08 1.92
C TYR A 244 10.50 23.04 1.47
N LEU A 245 10.95 22.25 2.42
CA LEU A 245 11.76 21.07 2.20
C LEU A 245 11.06 19.87 2.83
N GLY A 246 11.18 18.69 2.20
CA GLY A 246 10.57 17.47 2.70
C GLY A 246 11.39 16.24 2.42
N ILE A 247 11.27 15.28 3.33
CA ILE A 247 11.79 13.93 3.16
C ILE A 247 10.66 12.93 3.33
N GLY A 248 10.62 11.90 2.51
CA GLY A 248 9.52 10.95 2.58
C GLY A 248 9.86 9.57 2.09
N ALA A 249 8.91 8.67 2.26
CA ALA A 249 8.98 7.29 1.79
C ALA A 249 7.64 6.83 1.23
N ASP A 250 7.68 6.13 0.12
CA ASP A 250 6.55 5.45 -0.50
C ASP A 250 6.70 3.95 -0.27
N PHE A 251 5.72 3.34 0.40
CA PHE A 251 5.66 1.91 0.71
C PHE A 251 4.71 1.21 -0.25
N GLN A 252 5.24 0.41 -1.15
CA GLN A 252 4.47 -0.30 -2.16
C GLN A 252 4.55 -1.81 -1.94
N ILE A 253 3.40 -2.47 -1.99
CA ILE A 253 3.31 -3.93 -2.05
C ILE A 253 2.94 -4.31 -3.50
N PRO A 254 3.91 -4.64 -4.37
CA PRO A 254 3.68 -4.85 -5.80
C PRO A 254 2.74 -6.00 -6.10
N ARG A 255 2.63 -6.96 -5.18
CA ARG A 255 1.69 -8.08 -5.27
C ARG A 255 0.24 -7.62 -5.13
N PHE A 256 -0.01 -6.58 -4.34
CA PHE A 256 -1.36 -6.04 -4.14
C PHE A 256 -1.73 -5.07 -5.27
N SER A 257 -0.83 -4.14 -5.57
CA SER A 257 -1.00 -3.19 -6.67
C SER A 257 0.36 -2.59 -7.06
N LYS A 258 0.61 -2.44 -8.35
CA LYS A 258 1.80 -1.72 -8.85
C LYS A 258 1.64 -0.20 -8.82
N GLY A 259 0.41 0.28 -8.79
CA GLY A 259 0.10 1.71 -8.77
C GLY A 259 -0.09 2.28 -7.37
N LEU A 260 -0.58 1.48 -6.42
CA LEU A 260 -0.92 1.94 -5.08
C LEU A 260 0.29 1.87 -4.14
N SER A 261 0.54 2.95 -3.41
CA SER A 261 1.49 2.99 -2.30
C SER A 261 0.92 3.75 -1.11
N LEU A 262 1.32 3.35 0.08
CA LEU A 262 1.23 4.18 1.28
C LEU A 262 2.37 5.19 1.21
N GLU A 263 2.12 6.44 1.58
CA GLU A 263 3.16 7.44 1.66
C GLU A 263 3.25 8.08 3.02
N ALA A 264 4.49 8.42 3.39
CA ALA A 264 4.80 9.27 4.52
C ALA A 264 5.72 10.37 4.02
N LEU A 265 5.40 11.63 4.32
CA LEU A 265 6.21 12.79 3.95
C LEU A 265 6.27 13.75 5.13
N LEU A 266 7.47 14.02 5.60
CA LEU A 266 7.76 15.05 6.60
C LEU A 266 8.24 16.31 5.85
N THR A 267 7.56 17.42 6.07
CA THR A 267 7.91 18.72 5.48
C THR A 267 8.18 19.76 6.55
N VAL A 268 9.07 20.67 6.24
CA VAL A 268 9.34 21.84 7.06
C VAL A 268 9.34 23.09 6.20
N ASN A 269 8.65 24.12 6.66
CA ASN A 269 8.69 25.45 6.10
C ASN A 269 8.62 26.52 7.18
N LYS A 270 9.09 27.73 6.87
CA LYS A 270 8.99 28.88 7.75
C LYS A 270 7.82 29.74 7.30
N LYS A 271 6.85 29.95 8.15
CA LYS A 271 5.70 30.81 7.89
C LYS A 271 5.87 32.12 8.64
N SER A 272 5.69 33.24 7.94
CA SER A 272 5.72 34.57 8.52
C SER A 272 4.67 35.43 7.84
N GLY A 273 4.11 36.35 8.59
CA GLY A 273 3.15 37.30 8.07
C GLY A 273 2.97 38.49 9.00
N SER A 274 2.55 39.61 8.40
CA SER A 274 2.18 40.78 9.16
C SER A 274 0.90 41.38 8.56
N GLU A 275 0.00 41.80 9.41
CA GLU A 275 -1.25 42.39 9.02
C GLU A 275 -1.66 43.51 9.95
N GLU A 276 -2.26 44.55 9.39
CA GLU A 276 -2.77 45.71 10.12
C GLU A 276 -4.28 45.68 10.07
N GLU A 277 -4.94 45.65 11.20
CA GLU A 277 -6.40 45.81 11.31
C GLU A 277 -6.72 47.14 11.95
N THR A 278 -7.55 47.91 11.30
CA THR A 278 -8.04 49.21 11.82
C THR A 278 -9.43 48.98 12.42
N ASP A 279 -9.54 49.13 13.73
CA ASP A 279 -10.83 49.08 14.44
C ASP A 279 -11.68 50.29 14.11
N TYR A 280 -13.02 50.20 14.36
CA TYR A 280 -13.98 51.29 14.21
C TYR A 280 -13.62 52.56 15.02
N LEU A 281 -12.74 52.42 16.04
CA LEU A 281 -12.16 53.56 16.80
C LEU A 281 -10.87 54.11 16.17
N GLN A 282 -10.55 53.76 14.91
CA GLN A 282 -9.32 54.13 14.21
C GLN A 282 -8.03 53.70 14.89
N LYS A 283 -8.11 52.69 15.76
CA LYS A 283 -6.96 52.05 16.39
C LYS A 283 -6.38 50.99 15.45
N VAL A 284 -5.20 51.22 14.97
CA VAL A 284 -4.46 50.28 14.13
C VAL A 284 -3.85 49.21 15.06
N THR A 285 -4.22 47.96 14.87
CA THR A 285 -3.59 46.81 15.53
C THR A 285 -2.81 46.05 14.46
N ALA A 286 -1.48 46.10 14.55
CA ALA A 286 -0.60 45.34 13.67
C ALA A 286 -0.14 44.07 14.43
N MET A 287 -0.22 42.97 13.76
CA MET A 287 0.23 41.68 14.27
C MET A 287 1.28 41.11 13.32
N HIS A 288 2.44 40.80 13.84
CA HIS A 288 3.47 40.05 13.13
C HIS A 288 3.61 38.67 13.78
N PHE A 289 3.67 37.64 12.94
CA PHE A 289 3.93 36.28 13.41
C PHE A 289 4.99 35.59 12.56
N GLU A 290 5.77 34.75 13.22
CA GLU A 290 6.77 33.92 12.57
C GLU A 290 6.84 32.57 13.30
N TYR A 291 6.85 31.45 12.54
CA TYR A 291 7.04 30.11 13.10
C TYR A 291 7.51 29.12 12.04
N TYR A 292 8.13 28.04 12.49
CA TYR A 292 8.39 26.87 11.65
C TYR A 292 7.21 25.90 11.73
N ASP A 293 6.69 25.49 10.58
CA ASP A 293 5.63 24.49 10.45
C ASP A 293 6.27 23.16 10.06
N LEU A 294 6.26 22.21 10.99
CA LEU A 294 6.71 20.84 10.77
C LEU A 294 5.48 19.97 10.51
N ALA A 295 5.30 19.45 9.30
CA ALA A 295 4.12 18.68 8.94
C ALA A 295 4.44 17.27 8.48
N LEU A 296 3.80 16.27 9.11
CA LEU A 296 3.83 14.86 8.71
C LEU A 296 2.57 14.54 7.92
N GLN A 297 2.72 14.24 6.65
CA GLN A 297 1.66 13.80 5.75
C GLN A 297 1.67 12.28 5.64
N LEU A 298 0.54 11.64 5.94
CA LEU A 298 0.35 10.19 5.85
C LEU A 298 -0.85 9.91 4.95
N GLY A 299 -0.68 9.10 3.92
CA GLY A 299 -1.78 8.85 3.00
C GLY A 299 -1.53 7.80 1.94
N LEU A 300 -2.36 7.86 0.93
CA LEU A 300 -2.32 6.98 -0.24
C LEU A 300 -1.86 7.76 -1.46
N ASN A 301 -1.03 7.12 -2.25
CA ASN A 301 -0.59 7.59 -3.56
C ASN A 301 -0.92 6.53 -4.60
N TYR A 302 -1.61 6.93 -5.67
CA TYR A 302 -2.01 6.05 -6.75
C TYR A 302 -1.47 6.53 -8.09
N LYS A 303 -0.60 5.71 -8.72
CA LYS A 303 -0.03 5.94 -10.05
C LYS A 303 -0.85 5.24 -11.11
N PHE A 304 -1.30 5.97 -12.12
CA PHE A 304 -2.14 5.43 -13.18
C PHE A 304 -1.36 4.55 -14.18
N LEU A 305 -0.12 4.89 -14.49
CA LEU A 305 0.72 4.21 -15.48
C LEU A 305 2.09 3.86 -14.88
N PRO A 306 2.15 2.95 -13.86
CA PRO A 306 3.36 2.76 -13.05
C PRO A 306 4.57 2.17 -13.80
N GLN A 307 4.38 1.70 -15.03
CA GLN A 307 5.44 1.10 -15.86
C GLN A 307 5.89 2.00 -17.02
N HIS A 308 5.27 3.17 -17.18
CA HIS A 308 5.60 4.11 -18.25
C HIS A 308 6.66 5.10 -17.79
N ARG A 309 7.37 5.70 -18.76
CA ARG A 309 8.37 6.72 -18.48
C ARG A 309 7.79 7.93 -17.72
N VAL A 310 6.54 8.27 -17.99
CA VAL A 310 5.78 9.29 -17.27
C VAL A 310 4.59 8.61 -16.60
N SER A 311 4.52 8.69 -15.29
CA SER A 311 3.49 8.07 -14.46
C SER A 311 2.69 9.13 -13.72
N PRO A 312 1.54 9.57 -14.25
CA PRO A 312 0.65 10.47 -13.53
C PRO A 312 0.15 9.82 -12.23
N PHE A 313 -0.04 10.61 -11.19
CA PHE A 313 -0.55 10.12 -9.91
C PHE A 313 -1.52 11.09 -9.25
N ILE A 314 -2.34 10.55 -8.36
CA ILE A 314 -3.10 11.29 -7.37
C ILE A 314 -2.67 10.83 -5.98
N ARG A 315 -2.74 11.74 -5.00
CA ARG A 315 -2.40 11.45 -3.61
C ARG A 315 -3.34 12.16 -2.66
N GLY A 316 -3.49 11.62 -1.47
CA GLY A 316 -4.30 12.25 -0.44
C GLY A 316 -4.26 11.49 0.87
N GLY A 317 -4.53 12.20 1.94
CA GLY A 317 -4.46 11.66 3.28
C GLY A 317 -4.59 12.72 4.35
N PHE A 318 -4.10 12.36 5.54
CA PHE A 318 -4.09 13.22 6.70
C PHE A 318 -2.73 13.90 6.85
N ALA A 319 -2.76 15.10 7.41
CA ALA A 319 -1.57 15.86 7.78
C ALA A 319 -1.64 16.18 9.27
N LEU A 320 -0.55 15.89 9.95
CA LEU A 320 -0.31 16.28 11.34
C LEU A 320 0.77 17.34 11.31
N ASN A 321 0.55 18.49 11.95
CA ASN A 321 1.56 19.53 11.97
C ASN A 321 1.82 20.04 13.39
N GLU A 322 3.03 20.51 13.59
CA GLU A 322 3.49 21.14 14.82
C GLU A 322 4.14 22.47 14.47
N MET A 323 3.72 23.53 15.18
CA MET A 323 4.31 24.84 15.05
C MET A 323 5.42 25.02 16.08
N LEU A 324 6.63 25.30 15.59
CA LEU A 324 7.83 25.44 16.42
C LEU A 324 8.33 26.88 16.40
N GLY A 325 8.78 27.39 17.56
CA GLY A 325 9.39 28.72 17.65
C GLY A 325 8.44 29.84 17.28
N ILE A 326 7.24 29.84 17.84
CA ILE A 326 6.22 30.85 17.55
C ILE A 326 6.66 32.17 18.14
N GLU A 327 6.92 33.15 17.30
CA GLU A 327 7.15 34.54 17.68
C GLU A 327 5.97 35.38 17.20
N THR A 328 5.33 36.11 18.13
CA THR A 328 4.26 37.06 17.82
C THR A 328 4.61 38.41 18.42
N GLU A 329 4.64 39.44 17.59
CA GLU A 329 4.82 40.82 18.01
C GLU A 329 3.59 41.63 17.67
N ASN A 330 3.07 42.37 18.66
CA ASN A 330 2.08 43.38 18.43
C ASN A 330 2.79 44.75 18.34
N MET A 331 2.68 45.49 17.22
CA MET A 331 3.37 46.75 17.00
C MET A 331 2.99 47.85 18.00
N ASN A 332 2.00 47.67 18.84
CA ASN A 332 1.66 48.56 19.93
C ASN A 332 2.46 48.33 21.21
N HIS A 333 3.70 47.80 21.14
CA HIS A 333 4.65 47.58 22.24
C HIS A 333 4.27 46.58 23.33
N TYR A 334 3.28 45.74 23.09
CA TYR A 334 3.01 44.58 23.96
C TYR A 334 3.57 43.33 23.31
N LYS A 335 4.73 42.83 23.79
CA LYS A 335 5.14 41.46 23.55
C LYS A 335 4.13 40.58 24.27
N ILE A 336 3.24 39.94 23.50
CA ILE A 336 2.34 38.95 24.05
C ILE A 336 3.15 37.67 24.19
N GLY A 337 3.63 37.40 25.42
CA GLY A 337 4.10 36.08 25.81
C GLY A 337 5.59 35.82 25.62
N HIS A 338 6.43 36.34 26.52
CA HIS A 338 7.70 35.73 26.86
C HIS A 338 7.55 35.07 28.26
N ASN A 339 6.69 34.07 28.32
CA ASN A 339 6.76 33.09 29.40
C ASN A 339 7.00 31.74 28.77
N ASP A 340 8.22 31.24 28.87
CA ASP A 340 8.72 29.96 28.36
C ASP A 340 7.94 28.70 28.79
N GLN A 341 6.81 28.84 29.45
CA GLN A 341 6.04 27.71 29.99
C GLN A 341 4.63 27.51 29.38
N ASP A 342 4.08 28.45 28.62
CA ASP A 342 2.68 28.38 28.22
C ASP A 342 2.42 28.03 26.75
N PHE A 343 3.42 28.05 25.86
CA PHE A 343 3.28 27.57 24.50
C PHE A 343 3.59 26.06 24.40
N ARG A 344 2.73 25.25 24.98
CA ARG A 344 2.72 23.83 24.62
C ARG A 344 2.16 23.72 23.23
N THR A 345 3.07 23.55 22.27
CA THR A 345 2.75 23.21 20.87
C THR A 345 1.73 22.09 20.83
N ARG A 346 0.52 22.40 20.40
CA ARG A 346 -0.49 21.36 20.16
C ARG A 346 -0.40 20.88 18.74
N LEU A 347 -0.49 19.57 18.61
CA LEU A 347 -0.54 18.90 17.33
C LEU A 347 -1.76 19.37 16.55
N GLY A 348 -1.56 20.03 15.42
CA GLY A 348 -2.60 20.38 14.49
C GLY A 348 -2.92 19.21 13.58
N MET A 349 -4.16 19.14 13.15
CA MET A 349 -4.63 18.13 12.23
C MET A 349 -5.24 18.76 10.98
N GLY A 350 -5.04 18.10 9.85
CA GLY A 350 -5.62 18.49 8.58
C GLY A 350 -5.66 17.36 7.59
N PHE A 351 -5.93 17.71 6.37
CA PHE A 351 -5.88 16.77 5.25
C PHE A 351 -5.18 17.41 4.06
N TYR A 352 -4.69 16.55 3.18
CA TYR A 352 -4.14 16.96 1.90
C TYR A 352 -4.71 16.15 0.77
N ILE A 353 -4.78 16.77 -0.39
CA ILE A 353 -5.10 16.14 -1.66
C ILE A 353 -4.24 16.78 -2.74
N GLY A 354 -3.76 15.99 -3.66
CA GLY A 354 -2.93 16.51 -4.74
C GLY A 354 -2.71 15.49 -5.84
N GLY A 355 -1.78 15.84 -6.71
CA GLY A 355 -1.40 15.00 -7.82
C GLY A 355 -0.20 15.53 -8.54
N GLY A 356 0.23 14.81 -9.56
CA GLY A 356 1.40 15.16 -10.33
C GLY A 356 1.83 14.06 -11.29
N ALA A 357 3.12 14.03 -11.58
CA ALA A 357 3.71 12.99 -12.42
C ALA A 357 5.11 12.63 -11.94
N ASP A 358 5.41 11.33 -11.96
CA ASP A 358 6.76 10.80 -11.82
C ASP A 358 7.35 10.55 -13.20
N ILE A 359 8.54 11.06 -13.46
CA ILE A 359 9.30 10.89 -14.71
C ILE A 359 10.47 9.96 -14.40
N ALA A 360 10.47 8.76 -14.97
CA ALA A 360 11.51 7.76 -14.74
C ALA A 360 12.84 8.16 -15.37
N ILE A 361 13.92 8.08 -14.57
CA ILE A 361 15.30 8.34 -14.95
C ILE A 361 16.16 7.17 -14.44
N GLY A 362 16.32 6.13 -15.27
CA GLY A 362 16.98 4.89 -14.85
C GLY A 362 16.24 4.20 -13.71
N SER A 363 16.93 3.96 -12.60
CA SER A 363 16.36 3.38 -11.37
C SER A 363 15.64 4.39 -10.48
N HIS A 364 15.78 5.69 -10.78
CA HIS A 364 15.23 6.81 -10.01
C HIS A 364 14.07 7.48 -10.74
N SER A 365 13.41 8.44 -10.09
CA SER A 365 12.41 9.27 -10.77
C SER A 365 12.40 10.70 -10.26
N LEU A 366 12.14 11.63 -11.17
CA LEU A 366 11.84 13.01 -10.86
C LEU A 366 10.31 13.14 -10.67
N ARG A 367 9.88 13.73 -9.58
CA ARG A 367 8.46 13.97 -9.26
C ARG A 367 8.13 15.45 -9.42
N ILE A 368 7.07 15.75 -10.14
CA ILE A 368 6.42 17.05 -10.14
C ILE A 368 5.12 16.90 -9.39
N VAL A 369 4.87 17.74 -8.39
CA VAL A 369 3.72 17.60 -7.50
C VAL A 369 3.04 18.94 -7.23
N ALA A 370 1.72 18.91 -7.16
CA ALA A 370 0.90 20.01 -6.67
C ALA A 370 -0.10 19.47 -5.65
N ASN A 371 -0.23 20.13 -4.50
CA ASN A 371 -1.14 19.71 -3.44
C ASN A 371 -1.95 20.89 -2.92
N TYR A 372 -3.10 20.57 -2.37
CA TYR A 372 -3.87 21.41 -1.49
C TYR A 372 -3.82 20.80 -0.10
N LEU A 373 -3.49 21.60 0.90
CA LEU A 373 -3.24 21.20 2.27
C LEU A 373 -4.04 22.08 3.22
N THR A 374 -4.60 21.51 4.26
CA THR A 374 -5.28 22.26 5.34
C THR A 374 -4.75 21.81 6.68
N HIS A 375 -4.60 22.76 7.60
CA HIS A 375 -4.31 22.47 9.01
C HIS A 375 -5.20 23.30 9.91
N ASN A 376 -5.61 22.71 11.03
CA ASN A 376 -6.29 23.39 12.11
C ASN A 376 -5.52 23.10 13.39
N ASN A 377 -5.02 24.14 14.03
CA ASN A 377 -4.36 24.07 15.32
C ASN A 377 -5.22 24.83 16.30
N ASP A 378 -5.71 24.15 17.33
CA ASP A 378 -6.48 24.74 18.40
C ASP A 378 -5.58 24.85 19.62
N ASP A 379 -5.13 26.04 19.95
CA ASP A 379 -4.48 26.33 21.22
C ASP A 379 -5.44 27.13 22.12
N MET A 380 -5.22 27.08 23.44
CA MET A 380 -6.07 27.80 24.41
C MET A 380 -6.09 29.31 24.22
N ALA A 381 -5.05 29.87 23.57
CA ALA A 381 -4.93 31.31 23.37
C ALA A 381 -5.21 31.72 21.92
N ILE A 382 -4.85 30.91 20.92
CA ILE A 382 -4.94 31.29 19.51
C ILE A 382 -5.45 30.10 18.70
N LEU A 383 -6.54 30.32 17.95
CA LEU A 383 -7.02 29.41 16.93
C LEU A 383 -6.32 29.72 15.61
N THR A 384 -5.57 28.78 15.09
CA THR A 384 -4.89 28.93 13.80
C THR A 384 -5.47 27.96 12.78
N LYS A 385 -5.93 28.49 11.65
CA LYS A 385 -6.34 27.71 10.49
C LYS A 385 -5.46 28.08 9.32
N SER A 386 -4.87 27.09 8.67
CA SER A 386 -4.09 27.33 7.47
C SER A 386 -4.60 26.53 6.29
N LYS A 387 -4.48 27.13 5.12
CA LYS A 387 -4.70 26.51 3.82
C LYS A 387 -3.49 26.79 2.97
N ALA A 388 -2.96 25.79 2.33
CA ALA A 388 -1.81 25.94 1.46
C ALA A 388 -2.07 25.26 0.11
N PHE A 389 -1.63 25.94 -0.94
CA PHE A 389 -1.46 25.33 -2.25
C PHE A 389 0.04 25.18 -2.48
N THR A 390 0.53 23.96 -2.66
CA THR A 390 1.95 23.68 -2.78
C THR A 390 2.30 23.25 -4.20
N ILE A 391 3.43 23.69 -4.70
CA ILE A 391 4.04 23.19 -5.93
C ILE A 391 5.46 22.77 -5.61
N GLY A 392 5.83 21.56 -5.97
CA GLY A 392 7.14 21.01 -5.64
C GLY A 392 7.75 20.12 -6.70
N LEU A 393 9.05 19.94 -6.54
CA LEU A 393 9.86 18.97 -7.26
C LEU A 393 10.43 17.98 -6.26
N GLY A 394 10.36 16.69 -6.58
CA GLY A 394 10.89 15.62 -5.77
C GLY A 394 11.84 14.74 -6.55
N PHE A 395 12.81 14.17 -5.87
CA PHE A 395 13.67 13.12 -6.40
C PHE A 395 13.44 11.84 -5.59
N CYS A 396 13.07 10.76 -6.27
CA CYS A 396 12.79 9.45 -5.68
C CYS A 396 13.89 8.45 -6.07
N PHE A 397 14.44 7.74 -5.05
CA PHE A 397 15.56 6.80 -5.18
C PHE A 397 15.32 5.48 -4.47
#